data_e41b37240dc5c170c71158b786a96758
#
_entry.id   e41b37240dc5c170c71158b786a96758
#
_cell.length_a   1.000
_cell.length_b   1.000
_cell.length_c   1.000
_cell.angle_alpha   90.00
_cell.angle_beta   90.00
_cell.angle_gamma   90.00
#
_symmetry.space_group_name_H-M   'P 1'
#
loop_
_entity.id
_entity.type
_entity.pdbx_description
1 polymer ?
#
loop_
_entity_poly.entity_id
_entity_poly.type
_entity_poly.pdbx_seq_one_letter_code
_entity_poly.pdbx_strand_id
1 'polypeptide(L)'
;QERLEKPNRTSTYDRDKDSLRIENTDTKKGINVALPPIVSKWKENNKSIIDEVVYYVEEALNVMGTGADLGNKEKKVFPVIRSTSFATESNEGVALVTDDHTAETRIYYAVDLGKTYRLLDENMLKAEGWSHEQMKETALFNVRSLPTEMKKDEVAGNIFYFLNNNDGYDASRILNDAFLKQVSKDVQGEMTVSVPHQDVLVIGDIRNETGYDVLAQMTMSFFTTGNVPITALSFVYEEGELEPIFILAKNRKKEREKK
;
A
#
# COMPACT_ATOMS: atom_id res chain seq x y z
N GLN A 1 8.10 23.10 11.59
CA GLN A 1 6.97 24.05 11.73
C GLN A 1 7.15 25.23 10.76
N GLU A 2 8.23 25.99 10.84
CA GLU A 2 8.52 27.16 9.97
C GLU A 2 8.33 26.89 8.47
N ARG A 3 8.73 25.71 7.99
CA ARG A 3 8.62 25.33 6.57
C ARG A 3 7.17 25.07 6.10
N LEU A 4 6.22 24.94 7.02
CA LEU A 4 4.79 24.69 6.76
C LEU A 4 3.93 25.93 7.00
N GLU A 5 4.52 27.02 7.47
CA GLU A 5 3.82 28.28 7.73
C GLU A 5 3.40 28.94 6.41
N LYS A 6 2.10 29.22 6.31
CA LYS A 6 1.48 30.00 5.23
C LYS A 6 0.35 30.86 5.81
N PRO A 7 -0.03 31.96 5.15
CA PRO A 7 -1.07 32.89 5.67
C PRO A 7 -2.41 32.22 6.01
N ASN A 8 -2.74 31.13 5.30
CA ASN A 8 -4.00 30.38 5.47
C ASN A 8 -3.79 29.07 6.23
N ARG A 9 -2.80 28.97 7.12
CA ARG A 9 -2.50 27.77 7.88
C ARG A 9 -2.22 28.06 9.34
N THR A 10 -2.68 27.16 10.19
CA THR A 10 -2.30 27.10 11.60
C THR A 10 -1.64 25.77 11.90
N SER A 11 -0.66 25.75 12.80
CA SER A 11 -0.04 24.53 13.28
C SER A 11 -0.12 24.47 14.80
N THR A 12 -0.62 23.35 15.32
CA THR A 12 -0.79 23.11 16.76
C THR A 12 -0.09 21.83 17.17
N TYR A 13 0.78 21.92 18.18
CA TYR A 13 1.45 20.76 18.73
C TYR A 13 0.64 20.14 19.88
N ASP A 14 0.31 18.86 19.75
CA ASP A 14 -0.33 18.04 20.78
C ASP A 14 0.77 17.28 21.54
N ARG A 15 0.97 17.64 22.81
CA ARG A 15 2.00 17.07 23.67
C ARG A 15 1.69 15.64 24.10
N ASP A 16 0.43 15.32 24.26
CA ASP A 16 0.00 14.00 24.77
C ASP A 16 0.16 12.94 23.69
N LYS A 17 -0.04 13.32 22.42
CA LYS A 17 0.09 12.44 21.26
C LYS A 17 1.42 12.57 20.53
N ASP A 18 2.26 13.51 20.97
CA ASP A 18 3.52 13.87 20.28
C ASP A 18 3.32 14.04 18.77
N SER A 19 2.32 14.84 18.41
CA SER A 19 1.91 15.07 17.03
C SER A 19 1.74 16.55 16.71
N LEU A 20 1.98 16.91 15.45
CA LEU A 20 1.76 18.25 14.92
C LEU A 20 0.51 18.23 14.03
N ARG A 21 -0.53 18.98 14.41
CA ARG A 21 -1.69 19.23 13.56
C ARG A 21 -1.43 20.46 12.71
N ILE A 22 -1.56 20.33 11.40
CA ILE A 22 -1.52 21.43 10.44
C ILE A 22 -2.90 21.56 9.81
N GLU A 23 -3.51 22.74 9.91
CA GLU A 23 -4.88 23.00 9.48
C GLU A 23 -4.93 24.21 8.54
N ASN A 24 -5.69 24.08 7.45
CA ASN A 24 -6.03 25.20 6.57
C ASN A 24 -7.18 26.00 7.23
N THR A 25 -6.94 27.30 7.44
CA THR A 25 -7.90 28.20 8.14
C THR A 25 -9.17 28.45 7.35
N ASP A 26 -9.13 28.35 6.02
CA ASP A 26 -10.26 28.62 5.15
C ASP A 26 -11.22 27.43 5.08
N THR A 27 -10.67 26.23 4.93
CA THR A 27 -11.45 25.00 4.78
C THR A 27 -11.70 24.27 6.10
N LYS A 28 -11.02 24.67 7.19
CA LYS A 28 -11.02 23.99 8.50
C LYS A 28 -10.57 22.53 8.44
N LYS A 29 -9.96 22.12 7.34
CA LYS A 29 -9.40 20.78 7.15
C LYS A 29 -7.93 20.76 7.49
N GLY A 30 -7.46 19.65 8.06
CA GLY A 30 -6.06 19.55 8.48
C GLY A 30 -5.61 18.10 8.67
N ILE A 31 -4.30 17.92 8.78
CA ILE A 31 -3.67 16.64 8.99
C ILE A 31 -2.91 16.61 10.31
N ASN A 32 -2.81 15.43 10.90
CA ASN A 32 -1.96 15.16 12.06
C ASN A 32 -0.71 14.42 11.63
N VAL A 33 0.43 14.95 12.00
CA VAL A 33 1.75 14.38 11.71
C VAL A 33 2.34 13.85 13.02
N ALA A 34 2.47 12.53 13.14
CA ALA A 34 3.15 11.92 14.28
C ALA A 34 4.66 12.22 14.21
N LEU A 35 5.21 12.78 15.28
CA LEU A 35 6.61 13.19 15.31
C LEU A 35 7.60 12.06 15.64
N PRO A 36 7.29 11.08 16.51
CA PRO A 36 8.26 10.06 16.91
C PRO A 36 8.89 9.29 15.75
N PRO A 37 8.14 8.82 14.73
CA PRO A 37 8.73 8.13 13.59
C PRO A 37 9.69 9.03 12.77
N ILE A 38 9.33 10.31 12.64
CA ILE A 38 10.14 11.30 11.90
C ILE A 38 11.47 11.55 12.63
N VAL A 39 11.39 11.73 13.95
CA VAL A 39 12.57 11.94 14.79
C VAL A 39 13.49 10.71 14.76
N SER A 40 12.94 9.51 14.79
CA SER A 40 13.72 8.28 14.69
C SER A 40 14.47 8.21 13.36
N LYS A 41 13.77 8.34 12.23
CA LYS A 41 14.39 8.33 10.89
C LYS A 41 15.41 9.45 10.69
N TRP A 42 15.17 10.62 11.27
CA TRP A 42 16.11 11.75 11.20
C TRP A 42 17.41 11.46 11.97
N LYS A 43 17.33 10.82 13.14
CA LYS A 43 18.49 10.39 13.94
C LYS A 43 19.34 9.33 13.23
N GLU A 44 18.71 8.50 12.39
CA GLU A 44 19.40 7.50 11.54
C GLU A 44 20.10 8.10 10.30
N ASN A 45 20.33 9.41 10.30
CA ASN A 45 21.00 10.17 9.22
C ASN A 45 20.17 10.37 7.93
N ASN A 46 18.91 10.13 7.95
CA ASN A 46 18.00 10.44 6.84
C ASN A 46 17.53 11.90 6.92
N LYS A 47 18.35 12.83 6.40
CA LYS A 47 18.01 14.26 6.38
C LYS A 47 16.88 14.61 5.41
N SER A 48 16.59 13.76 4.42
CA SER A 48 15.51 13.97 3.44
C SER A 48 14.13 13.79 4.04
N ILE A 49 14.02 13.10 5.20
CA ILE A 49 12.72 12.83 5.83
C ILE A 49 11.92 14.11 6.09
N ILE A 50 12.57 15.22 6.42
CA ILE A 50 11.88 16.49 6.64
C ILE A 50 11.29 17.03 5.31
N ASP A 51 12.04 16.90 4.21
CA ASP A 51 11.57 17.33 2.89
C ASP A 51 10.37 16.48 2.45
N GLU A 52 10.44 15.18 2.68
CA GLU A 52 9.36 14.23 2.40
C GLU A 52 8.10 14.59 3.21
N VAL A 53 8.23 14.81 4.52
CA VAL A 53 7.10 15.17 5.38
C VAL A 53 6.48 16.50 4.96
N VAL A 54 7.30 17.53 4.69
CA VAL A 54 6.81 18.82 4.22
C VAL A 54 6.06 18.65 2.90
N TYR A 55 6.62 17.88 1.98
CA TYR A 55 5.98 17.58 0.72
C TYR A 55 4.60 16.90 0.89
N TYR A 56 4.53 15.84 1.72
CA TYR A 56 3.27 15.14 2.01
C TYR A 56 2.22 16.05 2.65
N VAL A 57 2.63 16.91 3.59
CA VAL A 57 1.73 17.87 4.23
C VAL A 57 1.18 18.88 3.20
N GLU A 58 2.03 19.42 2.34
CA GLU A 58 1.63 20.35 1.29
C GLU A 58 0.62 19.73 0.33
N GLU A 59 0.91 18.53 -0.16
CA GLU A 59 0.03 17.82 -1.09
C GLU A 59 -1.31 17.45 -0.41
N ALA A 60 -1.28 16.93 0.80
CA ALA A 60 -2.51 16.57 1.52
C ALA A 60 -3.43 17.78 1.77
N LEU A 61 -2.86 18.92 2.17
CA LEU A 61 -3.65 20.14 2.37
C LEU A 61 -4.19 20.73 1.06
N ASN A 62 -3.44 20.62 -0.04
CA ASN A 62 -3.91 21.02 -1.36
C ASN A 62 -5.12 20.18 -1.79
N VAL A 63 -5.03 18.86 -1.62
CA VAL A 63 -6.11 17.91 -1.93
C VAL A 63 -7.36 18.16 -1.09
N MET A 64 -7.18 18.46 0.20
CA MET A 64 -8.29 18.80 1.09
C MET A 64 -8.96 20.12 0.74
N GLY A 65 -8.22 21.05 0.14
CA GLY A 65 -8.70 22.38 -0.26
C GLY A 65 -9.49 22.37 -1.56
N THR A 66 -9.17 21.47 -2.49
CA THR A 66 -9.94 21.26 -3.71
C THR A 66 -11.08 20.31 -3.38
N GLY A 67 -12.33 20.80 -3.40
CA GLY A 67 -13.49 19.91 -3.37
C GLY A 67 -13.30 18.82 -4.43
N ALA A 68 -13.51 17.56 -4.05
CA ALA A 68 -13.34 16.45 -4.98
C ALA A 68 -14.44 16.48 -6.03
N ASP A 69 -14.27 17.33 -7.06
CA ASP A 69 -15.02 17.22 -8.31
C ASP A 69 -14.49 16.00 -9.05
N LEU A 70 -15.24 14.91 -9.08
CA LEU A 70 -14.93 13.67 -9.78
C LEU A 70 -15.29 13.74 -11.28
N GLY A 71 -15.79 14.87 -11.75
CA GLY A 71 -16.12 15.08 -13.17
C GLY A 71 -14.99 14.64 -14.10
N ASN A 72 -15.25 13.64 -14.97
CA ASN A 72 -14.30 13.03 -15.90
C ASN A 72 -13.19 12.17 -15.26
N LYS A 73 -13.40 11.63 -14.05
CA LYS A 73 -12.36 10.91 -13.27
C LYS A 73 -12.42 9.39 -13.34
N GLU A 74 -13.29 8.81 -14.17
CA GLU A 74 -13.35 7.36 -14.38
C GLU A 74 -11.95 6.77 -14.63
N LYS A 75 -11.11 7.47 -15.40
CA LYS A 75 -9.72 7.04 -15.69
C LYS A 75 -8.74 7.20 -14.52
N LYS A 76 -9.16 7.83 -13.43
CA LYS A 76 -8.31 8.13 -12.26
C LYS A 76 -8.71 7.35 -11.01
N VAL A 77 -9.69 6.48 -11.10
CA VAL A 77 -10.09 5.64 -9.98
C VAL A 77 -9.31 4.33 -10.04
N PHE A 78 -8.59 4.02 -8.96
CA PHE A 78 -7.80 2.81 -8.84
C PHE A 78 -8.11 2.07 -7.55
N PRO A 79 -7.99 0.73 -7.52
CA PRO A 79 -8.05 -0.02 -6.29
C PRO A 79 -6.73 0.13 -5.52
N VAL A 80 -6.82 0.13 -4.21
CA VAL A 80 -5.67 0.22 -3.30
C VAL A 80 -5.75 -0.91 -2.28
N ILE A 81 -4.72 -1.74 -2.21
CA ILE A 81 -4.62 -2.81 -1.21
C ILE A 81 -4.11 -2.25 0.12
N ARG A 82 -4.79 -2.63 1.20
CA ARG A 82 -4.39 -2.34 2.59
C ARG A 82 -4.53 -3.59 3.46
N SER A 83 -3.86 -3.56 4.62
CA SER A 83 -4.10 -4.53 5.68
C SER A 83 -5.57 -4.52 6.12
N THR A 84 -6.11 -5.66 6.54
CA THR A 84 -7.44 -5.73 7.16
C THR A 84 -7.54 -4.91 8.45
N SER A 85 -6.41 -4.57 9.08
CA SER A 85 -6.34 -3.68 10.24
C SER A 85 -6.39 -2.18 9.92
N PHE A 86 -6.34 -1.80 8.63
CA PHE A 86 -6.47 -0.40 8.23
C PHE A 86 -7.90 0.10 8.49
N ALA A 87 -8.02 1.40 8.86
CA ALA A 87 -9.31 2.00 9.18
C ALA A 87 -10.31 1.89 8.02
N THR A 88 -11.55 1.53 8.34
CA THR A 88 -12.67 1.45 7.39
C THR A 88 -13.50 2.74 7.37
N GLU A 89 -13.13 3.71 8.16
CA GLU A 89 -13.75 5.03 8.22
C GLU A 89 -12.70 6.12 8.01
N SER A 90 -13.12 7.21 7.41
CA SER A 90 -12.31 8.41 7.28
C SER A 90 -12.15 9.12 8.65
N ASN A 91 -11.25 10.10 8.72
CA ASN A 91 -11.09 10.93 9.93
C ASN A 91 -12.35 11.72 10.30
N GLU A 92 -13.31 11.86 9.39
CA GLU A 92 -14.60 12.52 9.57
C GLU A 92 -15.71 11.53 10.00
N GLY A 93 -15.37 10.24 10.22
CA GLY A 93 -16.33 9.20 10.60
C GLY A 93 -17.23 8.74 9.45
N VAL A 94 -16.82 8.97 8.20
CA VAL A 94 -17.53 8.49 7.02
C VAL A 94 -16.94 7.17 6.57
N ALA A 95 -17.79 6.17 6.31
CA ALA A 95 -17.34 4.86 5.83
C ALA A 95 -16.57 5.00 4.51
N LEU A 96 -15.40 4.37 4.45
CA LEU A 96 -14.62 4.24 3.22
C LEU A 96 -15.22 3.14 2.34
N VAL A 97 -15.11 3.32 1.04
CA VAL A 97 -15.59 2.32 0.07
C VAL A 97 -14.58 1.18 -0.01
N THR A 98 -14.99 -0.03 0.37
CA THR A 98 -14.09 -1.18 0.50
C THR A 98 -14.74 -2.47 0.03
N ASP A 99 -13.92 -3.44 -0.38
CA ASP A 99 -14.30 -4.84 -0.62
C ASP A 99 -13.33 -5.77 0.12
N ASP A 100 -13.81 -6.94 0.51
CA ASP A 100 -12.95 -7.99 1.03
C ASP A 100 -12.06 -8.55 -0.09
N HIS A 101 -10.85 -8.98 0.28
CA HIS A 101 -9.89 -9.55 -0.67
C HIS A 101 -9.35 -10.87 -0.16
N THR A 102 -8.54 -10.86 0.89
CA THR A 102 -8.04 -12.07 1.57
C THR A 102 -8.21 -11.92 3.08
N ALA A 103 -7.86 -12.94 3.85
CA ALA A 103 -7.87 -12.84 5.32
C ALA A 103 -6.96 -11.70 5.85
N GLU A 104 -5.91 -11.33 5.10
CA GLU A 104 -4.89 -10.35 5.51
C GLU A 104 -5.05 -8.99 4.84
N THR A 105 -5.78 -8.93 3.73
CA THR A 105 -5.84 -7.73 2.88
C THR A 105 -7.26 -7.36 2.51
N ARG A 106 -7.51 -6.05 2.37
CA ARG A 106 -8.77 -5.47 1.93
C ARG A 106 -8.52 -4.51 0.78
N ILE A 107 -9.47 -4.45 -0.16
CA ILE A 107 -9.46 -3.50 -1.26
C ILE A 107 -10.12 -2.21 -0.79
N TYR A 108 -9.45 -1.10 -1.02
CA TYR A 108 -9.97 0.26 -0.94
C TYR A 108 -9.98 0.85 -2.34
N TYR A 109 -10.71 1.92 -2.53
CA TYR A 109 -10.75 2.60 -3.82
C TYR A 109 -10.29 4.04 -3.64
N ALA A 110 -9.55 4.54 -4.61
CA ALA A 110 -8.94 5.85 -4.53
C ALA A 110 -9.05 6.61 -5.84
N VAL A 111 -9.12 7.94 -5.75
CA VAL A 111 -8.92 8.83 -6.88
C VAL A 111 -7.46 9.24 -6.92
N ASP A 112 -6.82 8.99 -8.04
CA ASP A 112 -5.48 9.45 -8.36
C ASP A 112 -5.47 10.96 -8.59
N LEU A 113 -4.61 11.66 -7.87
CA LEU A 113 -4.42 13.10 -7.95
C LEU A 113 -3.05 13.46 -8.56
N GLY A 114 -2.38 12.47 -9.15
CA GLY A 114 -1.10 12.55 -9.82
C GLY A 114 0.08 12.24 -8.91
N LYS A 115 0.31 13.01 -7.87
CA LYS A 115 1.41 12.79 -6.92
C LYS A 115 0.98 12.04 -5.64
N THR A 116 -0.30 11.97 -5.41
CA THR A 116 -0.93 11.28 -4.29
C THR A 116 -2.30 10.79 -4.74
N TYR A 117 -3.00 10.08 -3.87
CA TYR A 117 -4.38 9.69 -4.10
C TYR A 117 -5.23 9.97 -2.85
N ARG A 118 -6.53 10.02 -3.03
CA ARG A 118 -7.52 10.12 -1.96
C ARG A 118 -8.40 8.90 -1.97
N LEU A 119 -8.53 8.24 -0.81
CA LEU A 119 -9.48 7.15 -0.64
C LEU A 119 -10.92 7.67 -0.80
N LEU A 120 -11.73 6.89 -1.50
CA LEU A 120 -13.14 7.18 -1.70
C LEU A 120 -13.94 6.79 -0.46
N ASP A 121 -14.83 7.67 -0.06
CA ASP A 121 -15.84 7.44 0.97
C ASP A 121 -17.25 7.40 0.37
N GLU A 122 -18.20 6.92 1.14
CA GLU A 122 -19.60 6.78 0.73
C GLU A 122 -20.25 8.12 0.31
N ASN A 123 -19.84 9.24 0.91
CA ASN A 123 -20.36 10.54 0.55
C ASN A 123 -19.87 11.00 -0.82
N MET A 124 -18.60 10.73 -1.12
CA MET A 124 -18.02 11.01 -2.44
C MET A 124 -18.70 10.18 -3.52
N LEU A 125 -18.94 8.89 -3.27
CA LEU A 125 -19.61 8.01 -4.21
C LEU A 125 -21.05 8.50 -4.53
N LYS A 126 -21.80 8.86 -3.48
CA LYS A 126 -23.16 9.43 -3.62
C LYS A 126 -23.17 10.77 -4.35
N ALA A 127 -22.22 11.65 -4.05
CA ALA A 127 -22.12 12.97 -4.70
C ALA A 127 -21.91 12.87 -6.21
N GLU A 128 -21.21 11.84 -6.66
CA GLU A 128 -20.96 11.58 -8.09
C GLU A 128 -22.05 10.75 -8.77
N GLY A 129 -23.00 10.23 -7.99
CA GLY A 129 -24.06 9.35 -8.49
C GLY A 129 -23.54 7.98 -8.97
N TRP A 130 -22.40 7.54 -8.48
CA TRP A 130 -21.83 6.24 -8.81
C TRP A 130 -22.39 5.14 -7.91
N SER A 131 -22.69 3.99 -8.49
CA SER A 131 -22.90 2.78 -7.70
C SER A 131 -21.56 2.19 -7.28
N HIS A 132 -21.56 1.41 -6.20
CA HIS A 132 -20.36 0.68 -5.74
C HIS A 132 -19.82 -0.23 -6.87
N GLU A 133 -20.70 -0.95 -7.56
CA GLU A 133 -20.34 -1.86 -8.64
C GLU A 133 -19.66 -1.13 -9.81
N GLN A 134 -20.25 -0.02 -10.30
CA GLN A 134 -19.64 0.78 -11.36
C GLN A 134 -18.25 1.28 -10.99
N MET A 135 -18.09 1.77 -9.76
CA MET A 135 -16.81 2.25 -9.27
C MET A 135 -15.78 1.12 -9.19
N LYS A 136 -16.17 -0.05 -8.65
CA LYS A 136 -15.34 -1.25 -8.56
C LYS A 136 -14.87 -1.73 -9.93
N GLU A 137 -15.80 -1.91 -10.87
CA GLU A 137 -15.48 -2.32 -12.25
C GLU A 137 -14.50 -1.35 -12.92
N THR A 138 -14.75 -0.04 -12.76
CA THR A 138 -13.88 1.02 -13.28
C THR A 138 -12.48 0.92 -12.69
N ALA A 139 -12.38 0.79 -11.39
CA ALA A 139 -11.09 0.70 -10.71
C ALA A 139 -10.30 -0.55 -11.12
N LEU A 140 -10.96 -1.71 -11.16
CA LEU A 140 -10.37 -2.98 -11.59
C LEU A 140 -9.98 -2.97 -13.09
N PHE A 141 -10.72 -2.24 -13.92
CA PHE A 141 -10.31 -2.01 -15.30
C PHE A 141 -9.04 -1.16 -15.37
N ASN A 142 -8.98 -0.09 -14.59
CA ASN A 142 -7.85 0.86 -14.63
C ASN A 142 -6.54 0.23 -14.10
N VAL A 143 -6.58 -0.63 -13.09
CA VAL A 143 -5.36 -1.29 -12.58
C VAL A 143 -4.66 -2.13 -13.64
N ARG A 144 -5.39 -2.64 -14.64
CA ARG A 144 -4.82 -3.40 -15.76
C ARG A 144 -3.97 -2.56 -16.71
N SER A 145 -4.19 -1.23 -16.70
CA SER A 145 -3.44 -0.28 -17.53
C SER A 145 -2.09 0.13 -16.90
N LEU A 146 -1.88 -0.20 -15.64
CA LEU A 146 -0.63 0.15 -14.94
C LEU A 146 0.54 -0.69 -15.48
N PRO A 147 1.75 -0.10 -15.60
CA PRO A 147 2.94 -0.81 -16.03
C PRO A 147 3.22 -2.03 -15.13
N THR A 148 3.59 -3.16 -15.73
CA THR A 148 3.89 -4.43 -15.02
C THR A 148 5.31 -4.91 -15.26
N GLU A 149 6.22 -3.99 -15.53
CA GLU A 149 7.64 -4.31 -15.69
C GLU A 149 8.24 -4.78 -14.37
N MET A 150 8.93 -5.91 -14.42
CA MET A 150 9.50 -6.56 -13.25
C MET A 150 11.02 -6.60 -13.31
N LYS A 151 11.65 -6.38 -12.17
CA LYS A 151 13.07 -6.73 -11.98
C LYS A 151 13.14 -8.15 -11.48
N LYS A 152 14.08 -8.94 -12.04
CA LYS A 152 14.30 -10.34 -11.69
C LYS A 152 15.55 -10.48 -10.85
N ASP A 153 15.49 -11.31 -9.80
CA ASP A 153 16.66 -11.76 -9.04
C ASP A 153 16.59 -13.28 -8.81
N GLU A 154 17.73 -13.90 -8.62
CA GLU A 154 17.83 -15.34 -8.38
C GLU A 154 18.60 -15.61 -7.07
N VAL A 155 17.93 -16.30 -6.13
CA VAL A 155 18.51 -16.63 -4.82
C VAL A 155 18.30 -18.10 -4.53
N ALA A 156 19.40 -18.83 -4.30
CA ALA A 156 19.38 -20.26 -3.96
C ALA A 156 18.59 -21.13 -4.95
N GLY A 157 18.65 -20.80 -6.25
CA GLY A 157 17.95 -21.51 -7.32
C GLY A 157 16.45 -21.20 -7.43
N ASN A 158 15.95 -20.24 -6.65
CA ASN A 158 14.59 -19.71 -6.75
C ASN A 158 14.63 -18.34 -7.46
N ILE A 159 13.54 -17.98 -8.12
CA ILE A 159 13.46 -16.71 -8.84
C ILE A 159 12.45 -15.80 -8.14
N PHE A 160 12.82 -14.53 -7.97
CA PHE A 160 11.97 -13.51 -7.42
C PHE A 160 11.85 -12.36 -8.41
N TYR A 161 10.62 -11.93 -8.64
CA TYR A 161 10.28 -10.79 -9.48
C TYR A 161 9.74 -9.66 -8.62
N PHE A 162 10.21 -8.45 -8.84
CA PHE A 162 9.87 -7.27 -8.08
C PHE A 162 9.22 -6.23 -8.97
N LEU A 163 7.99 -5.84 -8.65
CA LEU A 163 7.37 -4.62 -9.13
C LEU A 163 7.56 -3.52 -8.09
N ASN A 164 8.17 -2.43 -8.49
CA ASN A 164 8.47 -1.29 -7.62
C ASN A 164 8.61 -0.05 -8.50
N ASN A 165 7.49 0.40 -9.06
CA ASN A 165 7.41 1.61 -9.87
C ASN A 165 7.32 2.88 -9.03
N ASN A 166 7.00 2.74 -7.73
CA ASN A 166 6.77 3.83 -6.77
C ASN A 166 5.66 4.79 -7.24
N ASP A 167 4.63 4.25 -7.85
CA ASP A 167 3.45 5.00 -8.29
C ASP A 167 2.29 4.98 -7.28
N GLY A 168 2.51 4.34 -6.13
CA GLY A 168 1.52 4.18 -5.07
C GLY A 168 0.56 3.00 -5.28
N TYR A 169 0.72 2.25 -6.38
CA TYR A 169 -0.17 1.15 -6.77
C TYR A 169 0.58 -0.18 -7.00
N ASP A 170 1.85 -0.29 -6.60
CA ASP A 170 2.62 -1.51 -6.85
C ASP A 170 1.95 -2.74 -6.21
N ALA A 171 1.56 -2.66 -4.95
CA ALA A 171 0.80 -3.73 -4.28
C ALA A 171 -0.56 -3.99 -4.93
N SER A 172 -1.21 -2.98 -5.49
CA SER A 172 -2.55 -3.11 -6.09
C SER A 172 -2.57 -3.93 -7.37
N ARG A 173 -1.40 -4.13 -7.99
CA ARG A 173 -1.28 -5.01 -9.16
C ARG A 173 -1.54 -6.49 -8.85
N ILE A 174 -1.62 -6.87 -7.58
CA ILE A 174 -2.12 -8.18 -7.16
C ILE A 174 -3.56 -8.43 -7.64
N LEU A 175 -4.33 -7.36 -7.91
CA LEU A 175 -5.69 -7.41 -8.44
C LEU A 175 -5.76 -7.52 -9.97
N ASN A 176 -4.62 -7.52 -10.65
CA ASN A 176 -4.56 -7.69 -12.09
C ASN A 176 -4.46 -9.18 -12.45
N ASP A 177 -5.60 -9.87 -12.47
CA ASP A 177 -5.67 -11.30 -12.78
C ASP A 177 -4.99 -11.68 -14.10
N ALA A 178 -5.12 -10.83 -15.12
CA ALA A 178 -4.54 -11.10 -16.43
C ALA A 178 -3.00 -11.12 -16.33
N PHE A 179 -2.43 -10.21 -15.56
CA PHE A 179 -1.01 -10.15 -15.28
C PHE A 179 -0.53 -11.38 -14.49
N LEU A 180 -1.19 -11.71 -13.37
CA LEU A 180 -0.81 -12.88 -12.57
C LEU A 180 -0.93 -14.18 -13.37
N LYS A 181 -2.00 -14.36 -14.14
CA LYS A 181 -2.18 -15.50 -15.06
C LYS A 181 -1.14 -15.55 -16.17
N GLN A 182 -0.63 -14.41 -16.61
CA GLN A 182 0.46 -14.40 -17.60
C GLN A 182 1.78 -14.83 -16.96
N VAL A 183 2.11 -14.30 -15.77
CA VAL A 183 3.32 -14.67 -15.05
C VAL A 183 3.33 -16.15 -14.65
N SER A 184 2.19 -16.69 -14.23
CA SER A 184 2.09 -18.09 -13.81
C SER A 184 2.46 -19.10 -14.88
N LYS A 185 2.35 -18.73 -16.16
CA LYS A 185 2.76 -19.62 -17.28
C LYS A 185 4.27 -19.83 -17.37
N ASP A 186 5.05 -18.87 -16.87
CA ASP A 186 6.52 -18.90 -16.94
C ASP A 186 7.14 -19.42 -15.64
N VAL A 187 6.35 -19.61 -14.59
CA VAL A 187 6.78 -20.18 -13.30
C VAL A 187 6.97 -21.68 -13.43
N GLN A 188 8.08 -22.19 -12.93
CA GLN A 188 8.44 -23.62 -12.98
C GLN A 188 8.17 -24.36 -11.67
N GLY A 189 8.23 -23.66 -10.55
CA GLY A 189 7.92 -24.16 -9.22
C GLY A 189 6.54 -23.74 -8.75
N GLU A 190 6.42 -23.42 -7.48
CA GLU A 190 5.20 -22.86 -6.91
C GLU A 190 5.21 -21.35 -7.03
N MET A 191 4.16 -20.78 -7.62
CA MET A 191 4.02 -19.32 -7.70
C MET A 191 3.56 -18.74 -6.36
N THR A 192 4.33 -17.80 -5.84
CA THR A 192 3.96 -17.05 -4.64
C THR A 192 3.82 -15.55 -4.95
N VAL A 193 2.94 -14.88 -4.22
CA VAL A 193 2.70 -13.43 -4.36
C VAL A 193 2.75 -12.79 -2.97
N SER A 194 3.46 -11.66 -2.85
CA SER A 194 3.59 -10.94 -1.59
C SER A 194 3.38 -9.44 -1.80
N VAL A 195 2.66 -8.82 -0.88
CA VAL A 195 2.40 -7.37 -0.85
C VAL A 195 2.79 -6.82 0.53
N PRO A 196 4.10 -6.78 0.85
CA PRO A 196 4.54 -6.37 2.18
C PRO A 196 4.22 -4.92 2.52
N HIS A 197 4.30 -4.02 1.56
CA HIS A 197 3.89 -2.62 1.67
C HIS A 197 3.40 -2.08 0.33
N GLN A 198 2.85 -0.86 0.35
CA GLN A 198 2.19 -0.22 -0.79
C GLN A 198 3.03 -0.20 -2.09
N ASP A 199 4.33 0.05 -1.95
CA ASP A 199 5.22 0.37 -3.07
C ASP A 199 6.05 -0.83 -3.54
N VAL A 200 5.57 -2.07 -3.27
CA VAL A 200 6.19 -3.29 -3.78
C VAL A 200 5.20 -4.43 -3.93
N LEU A 201 5.28 -5.14 -5.04
CA LEU A 201 4.73 -6.46 -5.26
C LEU A 201 5.89 -7.41 -5.54
N VAL A 202 5.94 -8.54 -4.85
CA VAL A 202 6.94 -9.59 -5.07
C VAL A 202 6.23 -10.84 -5.57
N ILE A 203 6.73 -11.42 -6.67
CA ILE A 203 6.28 -12.71 -7.17
C ILE A 203 7.47 -13.68 -7.08
N GLY A 204 7.27 -14.84 -6.46
CA GLY A 204 8.26 -15.88 -6.34
C GLY A 204 7.95 -17.08 -7.24
N ASP A 205 8.97 -17.63 -7.88
CA ASP A 205 8.98 -18.95 -8.49
C ASP A 205 9.80 -19.85 -7.55
N ILE A 206 9.09 -20.48 -6.60
CA ILE A 206 9.66 -21.24 -5.50
C ILE A 206 9.89 -22.67 -5.94
N ARG A 207 11.16 -23.06 -6.07
CA ARG A 207 11.58 -24.36 -6.62
C ARG A 207 12.13 -25.33 -5.56
N ASN A 208 12.34 -24.84 -4.35
CA ASN A 208 12.86 -25.62 -3.23
C ASN A 208 12.51 -25.01 -1.88
N GLU A 209 12.70 -25.75 -0.78
CA GLU A 209 12.35 -25.31 0.58
C GLU A 209 13.07 -24.04 1.03
N THR A 210 14.32 -23.82 0.60
CA THR A 210 15.07 -22.58 0.93
C THR A 210 14.40 -21.36 0.34
N GLY A 211 13.67 -21.47 -0.77
CA GLY A 211 12.92 -20.38 -1.37
C GLY A 211 11.88 -19.78 -0.44
N TYR A 212 11.20 -20.60 0.35
CA TYR A 212 10.24 -20.10 1.35
C TYR A 212 10.92 -19.34 2.49
N ASP A 213 12.10 -19.80 2.95
CA ASP A 213 12.86 -19.08 3.98
C ASP A 213 13.31 -17.71 3.47
N VAL A 214 13.80 -17.65 2.22
CA VAL A 214 14.19 -16.40 1.55
C VAL A 214 12.98 -15.48 1.38
N LEU A 215 11.85 -16.00 0.90
CA LEU A 215 10.60 -15.25 0.73
C LEU A 215 10.14 -14.64 2.07
N ALA A 216 10.13 -15.43 3.14
CA ALA A 216 9.70 -14.96 4.45
C ALA A 216 10.59 -13.84 5.00
N GLN A 217 11.92 -13.99 4.88
CA GLN A 217 12.87 -12.98 5.33
C GLN A 217 12.74 -11.68 4.53
N MET A 218 12.60 -11.79 3.22
CA MET A 218 12.43 -10.67 2.30
C MET A 218 11.12 -9.92 2.57
N THR A 219 10.01 -10.65 2.65
CA THR A 219 8.68 -10.06 2.91
C THR A 219 8.65 -9.37 4.27
N MET A 220 9.22 -9.96 5.31
CA MET A 220 9.33 -9.34 6.63
C MET A 220 10.20 -8.08 6.59
N SER A 221 11.32 -8.11 5.87
CA SER A 221 12.19 -6.94 5.71
C SER A 221 11.45 -5.78 5.03
N PHE A 222 10.77 -6.02 3.93
CA PHE A 222 9.98 -5.00 3.23
C PHE A 222 8.80 -4.51 4.05
N PHE A 223 8.12 -5.40 4.79
CA PHE A 223 7.02 -5.03 5.69
C PHE A 223 7.49 -4.06 6.79
N THR A 224 8.64 -4.31 7.38
CA THR A 224 9.16 -3.48 8.49
C THR A 224 9.76 -2.16 8.03
N THR A 225 10.27 -2.08 6.80
CA THR A 225 10.91 -0.87 6.24
C THR A 225 9.98 -0.01 5.40
N GLY A 226 8.86 -0.57 4.94
CA GLY A 226 7.89 0.16 4.11
C GLY A 226 7.14 1.26 4.85
N ASN A 227 6.82 2.35 4.14
CA ASN A 227 6.11 3.48 4.74
C ASN A 227 4.63 3.17 5.04
N VAL A 228 4.02 2.30 4.23
CA VAL A 228 2.63 1.85 4.37
C VAL A 228 2.61 0.33 4.36
N PRO A 229 2.89 -0.32 5.51
CA PRO A 229 2.92 -1.77 5.61
C PRO A 229 1.52 -2.37 5.39
N ILE A 230 1.46 -3.54 4.76
CA ILE A 230 0.22 -4.26 4.45
C ILE A 230 0.19 -5.60 5.19
N THR A 231 1.03 -6.55 4.78
CA THR A 231 1.13 -7.85 5.45
C THR A 231 2.51 -8.46 5.30
N ALA A 232 3.00 -9.12 6.35
CA ALA A 232 4.23 -9.90 6.31
C ALA A 232 4.00 -11.33 5.78
N LEU A 233 2.75 -11.73 5.51
CA LEU A 233 2.41 -13.03 4.95
C LEU A 233 2.45 -12.96 3.41
N SER A 234 2.91 -14.05 2.83
CA SER A 234 2.86 -14.28 1.39
C SER A 234 1.69 -15.21 1.05
N PHE A 235 1.32 -15.24 -0.23
CA PHE A 235 0.24 -16.08 -0.72
C PHE A 235 0.79 -17.07 -1.76
N VAL A 236 0.27 -18.29 -1.80
CA VAL A 236 0.35 -19.15 -2.98
C VAL A 236 -0.69 -18.67 -3.98
N TYR A 237 -0.31 -18.59 -5.24
CA TYR A 237 -1.23 -18.30 -6.34
C TYR A 237 -1.45 -19.56 -7.16
N GLU A 238 -2.67 -20.08 -7.12
CA GLU A 238 -3.06 -21.26 -7.87
C GLU A 238 -4.44 -21.05 -8.52
N GLU A 239 -4.54 -21.27 -9.82
CA GLU A 239 -5.79 -21.18 -10.61
C GLU A 239 -6.57 -19.85 -10.47
N GLY A 240 -5.91 -18.76 -10.09
CA GLY A 240 -6.52 -17.45 -9.89
C GLY A 240 -6.85 -17.12 -8.44
N GLU A 241 -6.63 -18.04 -7.52
CA GLU A 241 -6.87 -17.89 -6.09
C GLU A 241 -5.56 -17.56 -5.34
N LEU A 242 -5.69 -16.86 -4.23
CA LEU A 242 -4.60 -16.46 -3.35
C LEU A 242 -4.81 -17.09 -1.97
N GLU A 243 -3.97 -18.07 -1.61
CA GLU A 243 -4.01 -18.72 -0.30
C GLU A 243 -2.85 -18.27 0.59
N PRO A 244 -3.10 -17.79 1.82
CA PRO A 244 -2.03 -17.35 2.72
C PRO A 244 -1.07 -18.49 3.06
N ILE A 245 0.23 -18.26 2.95
CA ILE A 245 1.26 -19.20 3.36
C ILE A 245 1.56 -19.00 4.84
N PHE A 246 1.22 -20.00 5.66
CA PHE A 246 1.71 -20.07 7.03
C PHE A 246 3.06 -20.77 7.03
N ILE A 247 4.15 -20.01 6.91
CA ILE A 247 5.50 -20.54 7.05
C ILE A 247 5.71 -20.87 8.54
N LEU A 248 5.35 -22.08 8.92
CA LEU A 248 5.72 -22.62 10.21
C LEU A 248 7.24 -22.69 10.23
N ALA A 249 7.88 -21.94 11.14
CA ALA A 249 9.29 -22.11 11.42
C ALA A 249 9.49 -23.59 11.77
N LYS A 250 9.92 -24.38 10.79
CA LYS A 250 10.27 -25.80 11.02
C LYS A 250 11.25 -25.80 12.16
N ASN A 251 10.90 -26.48 13.26
CA ASN A 251 11.72 -26.61 14.45
C ASN A 251 13.09 -27.19 14.03
N ARG A 252 14.07 -26.34 13.74
CA ARG A 252 15.47 -26.72 13.49
C ARG A 252 16.10 -27.50 14.65
N LYS A 253 15.39 -27.68 15.78
CA LYS A 253 15.81 -28.51 16.92
C LYS A 253 15.79 -30.01 16.63
N LYS A 254 14.98 -30.54 15.72
CA LYS A 254 14.90 -31.96 15.45
C LYS A 254 16.02 -32.51 14.57
N GLU A 255 16.73 -31.72 13.83
CA GLU A 255 17.86 -32.17 13.01
C GLU A 255 19.21 -32.15 13.77
N ARG A 256 19.33 -31.37 14.84
CA ARG A 256 20.55 -31.37 15.67
C ARG A 256 20.65 -32.53 16.67
N GLU A 257 19.55 -33.23 16.97
CA GLU A 257 19.52 -34.37 17.86
C GLU A 257 19.67 -35.72 17.12
N LYS A 258 19.86 -35.73 15.82
CA LYS A 258 20.09 -36.95 15.00
C LYS A 258 21.47 -37.00 14.32
N LYS A 259 22.45 -36.20 14.80
CA LYS A 259 23.86 -36.37 14.42
C LYS A 259 24.71 -36.66 15.61
#